data_37cc0986ee05415b3e0f5cd24e8c7d31
#
_entry.id   37cc0986ee05415b3e0f5cd24e8c7d31
#
_cell.length_a   1.000
_cell.length_b   1.000
_cell.length_c   1.000
_cell.angle_alpha   90.00
_cell.angle_beta   90.00
_cell.angle_gamma   90.00
#
_symmetry.space_group_name_H-M   'P 1'
#
loop_
_entity.id
_entity.type
_entity.pdbx_description
1 polymer ?
#
loop_
_entity_poly.entity_id
_entity_poly.type
_entity_poly.pdbx_seq_one_letter_code
_entity_poly.pdbx_strand_id
1 'polypeptide(L)'
;MSVSLLPITIVPVKKFQENQFRIQISHSLVHYWNIDLHMPHLLRIGKHTIQITIEGANITKDEVIVSDLLFQECCLPIEELHFVASYSRKDFTITAGPIIGLMTDFNDSGEEPDFRSIHSFCDELHEVVSNMGGFFYVFHFQDFIQGSLQGYCLQNGKWIKRPVPLPSVIYNRIHSRMLEASSAFQSFKNSLIKYNIPVFNDRFLSKKEVHNLLFSEDHMQPYLPDSAIADEQTIKDMLARHRLI
;
A
#
# COMPACT_ATOMS: atom_id res chain seq x y z
N MET A 1 -2.75 -23.19 7.29
CA MET A 1 -2.49 -23.49 5.87
C MET A 1 -1.69 -22.34 5.31
N SER A 2 -0.54 -22.58 4.71
CA SER A 2 0.23 -21.53 4.03
C SER A 2 -0.55 -21.08 2.79
N VAL A 3 -0.80 -19.78 2.70
CA VAL A 3 -1.38 -19.18 1.49
C VAL A 3 -0.29 -19.20 0.42
N SER A 4 -0.52 -19.88 -0.70
CA SER A 4 0.41 -19.86 -1.83
C SER A 4 0.23 -18.56 -2.60
N LEU A 5 1.27 -17.74 -2.63
CA LEU A 5 1.33 -16.52 -3.41
C LEU A 5 1.95 -16.82 -4.78
N LEU A 6 1.30 -16.38 -5.84
CA LEU A 6 1.78 -16.53 -7.21
C LEU A 6 1.90 -15.17 -7.90
N PRO A 7 2.97 -14.92 -8.67
CA PRO A 7 3.00 -13.78 -9.56
C PRO A 7 1.97 -13.98 -10.67
N ILE A 8 1.21 -12.92 -10.97
CA ILE A 8 0.26 -12.84 -12.07
C ILE A 8 0.45 -11.53 -12.83
N THR A 9 0.11 -11.54 -14.10
CA THR A 9 0.06 -10.36 -14.96
C THR A 9 -1.39 -10.08 -15.31
N ILE A 10 -1.92 -8.92 -14.91
CA ILE A 10 -3.28 -8.49 -15.25
C ILE A 10 -3.20 -7.64 -16.52
N VAL A 11 -3.88 -8.11 -17.58
CA VAL A 11 -3.88 -7.49 -18.90
C VAL A 11 -5.24 -6.89 -19.21
N PRO A 12 -5.34 -5.58 -19.50
CA PRO A 12 -6.61 -4.95 -19.88
C PRO A 12 -7.03 -5.31 -21.30
N VAL A 13 -8.34 -5.57 -21.50
CA VAL A 13 -8.92 -5.76 -22.82
C VAL A 13 -10.25 -5.01 -22.97
N LYS A 14 -10.46 -4.40 -24.12
CA LYS A 14 -11.69 -3.65 -24.45
C LYS A 14 -12.91 -4.53 -24.70
N LYS A 15 -12.76 -5.86 -24.82
CA LYS A 15 -13.70 -6.77 -25.49
C LYS A 15 -14.49 -7.70 -24.59
N PHE A 16 -14.95 -7.30 -23.43
CA PHE A 16 -16.05 -8.04 -22.87
C PHE A 16 -17.33 -7.28 -23.16
N GLN A 17 -18.15 -7.81 -24.06
CA GLN A 17 -19.53 -7.31 -24.26
C GLN A 17 -20.32 -7.57 -22.98
N GLU A 18 -21.08 -6.57 -22.56
CA GLU A 18 -22.02 -6.57 -21.45
C GLU A 18 -21.45 -6.21 -20.06
N ASN A 19 -22.34 -5.64 -19.24
CA ASN A 19 -22.17 -5.12 -17.88
C ASN A 19 -21.72 -6.17 -16.82
N GLN A 20 -21.01 -7.22 -17.20
CA GLN A 20 -20.53 -8.26 -16.29
C GLN A 20 -19.03 -8.15 -16.07
N PHE A 21 -18.63 -8.15 -14.80
CA PHE A 21 -17.22 -8.25 -14.42
C PHE A 21 -16.73 -9.67 -14.69
N ARG A 22 -16.23 -9.89 -15.91
CA ARG A 22 -15.70 -11.17 -16.37
C ARG A 22 -14.19 -11.09 -16.42
N ILE A 23 -13.51 -12.14 -15.99
CA ILE A 23 -12.07 -12.32 -16.14
C ILE A 23 -11.77 -13.64 -16.84
N GLN A 24 -10.70 -13.67 -17.63
CA GLN A 24 -10.17 -14.90 -18.20
C GLN A 24 -8.84 -15.23 -17.53
N ILE A 25 -8.68 -16.45 -17.10
CA ILE A 25 -7.44 -16.98 -16.51
C ILE A 25 -7.00 -18.24 -17.24
N SER A 26 -5.71 -18.53 -17.21
CA SER A 26 -5.20 -19.72 -17.86
C SER A 26 -5.79 -21.00 -17.27
N HIS A 27 -5.96 -22.04 -18.08
CA HIS A 27 -6.36 -23.37 -17.59
C HIS A 27 -5.38 -23.90 -16.54
N SER A 28 -4.11 -23.52 -16.60
CA SER A 28 -3.09 -23.85 -15.60
C SER A 28 -3.42 -23.25 -14.24
N LEU A 29 -3.82 -21.98 -14.16
CA LEU A 29 -4.25 -21.32 -12.91
C LEU A 29 -5.57 -21.91 -12.38
N VAL A 30 -6.54 -22.19 -13.26
CA VAL A 30 -7.80 -22.88 -12.89
C VAL A 30 -7.49 -24.18 -12.17
N HIS A 31 -6.61 -24.99 -12.76
CA HIS A 31 -6.22 -26.27 -12.18
C HIS A 31 -5.42 -26.11 -10.89
N TYR A 32 -4.43 -25.22 -10.87
CA TYR A 32 -3.56 -25.00 -9.70
C TYR A 32 -4.35 -24.52 -8.48
N TRP A 33 -5.23 -23.54 -8.65
CA TRP A 33 -6.10 -23.04 -7.59
C TRP A 33 -7.32 -23.92 -7.33
N ASN A 34 -7.57 -24.90 -8.20
CA ASN A 34 -8.76 -25.74 -8.18
C ASN A 34 -10.05 -24.91 -8.14
N ILE A 35 -10.17 -23.98 -9.10
CA ILE A 35 -11.32 -23.09 -9.24
C ILE A 35 -12.49 -23.83 -9.83
N ASP A 36 -13.67 -23.69 -9.21
CA ASP A 36 -14.94 -24.14 -9.78
C ASP A 36 -15.53 -23.04 -10.67
N LEU A 37 -15.43 -23.20 -11.99
CA LEU A 37 -15.90 -22.20 -12.96
C LEU A 37 -17.42 -21.98 -12.97
N HIS A 38 -18.19 -22.85 -12.31
CA HIS A 38 -19.65 -22.74 -12.22
C HIS A 38 -20.12 -21.88 -11.02
N MET A 39 -19.21 -21.52 -10.14
CA MET A 39 -19.50 -20.72 -8.96
C MET A 39 -19.18 -19.24 -9.19
N PRO A 40 -19.92 -18.31 -8.56
CA PRO A 40 -19.51 -16.92 -8.52
C PRO A 40 -18.25 -16.75 -7.65
N HIS A 41 -17.34 -15.89 -8.08
CA HIS A 41 -16.10 -15.62 -7.39
C HIS A 41 -16.00 -14.14 -7.00
N LEU A 42 -15.07 -13.84 -6.10
CA LEU A 42 -14.72 -12.50 -5.70
C LEU A 42 -13.29 -12.18 -6.14
N LEU A 43 -13.09 -10.98 -6.65
CA LEU A 43 -11.78 -10.39 -6.86
C LEU A 43 -11.58 -9.28 -5.81
N ARG A 44 -10.50 -9.37 -5.05
CA ARG A 44 -10.10 -8.37 -4.07
C ARG A 44 -8.81 -7.69 -4.50
N ILE A 45 -8.87 -6.35 -4.66
CA ILE A 45 -7.72 -5.50 -4.94
C ILE A 45 -7.69 -4.41 -3.87
N GLY A 46 -6.63 -4.42 -3.04
CA GLY A 46 -6.60 -3.58 -1.84
C GLY A 46 -7.75 -3.89 -0.88
N LYS A 47 -8.61 -2.91 -0.62
CA LYS A 47 -9.83 -3.09 0.20
C LYS A 47 -11.10 -3.21 -0.63
N HIS A 48 -10.99 -3.08 -1.94
CA HIS A 48 -12.14 -3.23 -2.82
C HIS A 48 -12.36 -4.70 -3.18
N THR A 49 -13.62 -5.15 -3.14
CA THR A 49 -14.01 -6.53 -3.47
C THR A 49 -15.17 -6.50 -4.45
N ILE A 50 -15.00 -7.16 -5.58
CA ILE A 50 -15.97 -7.20 -6.68
C ILE A 50 -16.34 -8.65 -6.96
N GLN A 51 -17.63 -8.90 -7.20
CA GLN A 51 -18.08 -10.17 -7.72
C GLN A 51 -17.72 -10.31 -9.20
N ILE A 52 -17.09 -11.42 -9.56
CA ILE A 52 -16.61 -11.72 -10.91
C ILE A 52 -17.11 -13.08 -11.40
N THR A 53 -17.11 -13.23 -12.71
CA THR A 53 -17.23 -14.53 -13.40
C THR A 53 -15.88 -14.91 -13.98
N ILE A 54 -15.43 -16.14 -13.74
CA ILE A 54 -14.14 -16.64 -14.22
C ILE A 54 -14.37 -17.57 -15.43
N GLU A 55 -13.60 -17.35 -16.48
CA GLU A 55 -13.51 -18.24 -17.63
C GLU A 55 -12.09 -18.79 -17.78
N GLY A 56 -11.97 -20.09 -18.02
CA GLY A 56 -10.71 -20.72 -18.40
C GLY A 56 -10.37 -20.39 -19.85
N ALA A 57 -9.12 -19.99 -20.11
CA ALA A 57 -8.66 -19.64 -21.44
C ALA A 57 -7.28 -20.23 -21.76
N ASN A 58 -6.99 -20.37 -23.07
CA ASN A 58 -5.66 -20.75 -23.56
C ASN A 58 -4.78 -19.51 -23.69
N ILE A 59 -4.31 -19.00 -22.56
CA ILE A 59 -3.42 -17.83 -22.44
C ILE A 59 -2.18 -18.22 -21.64
N THR A 60 -1.21 -17.31 -21.50
CA THR A 60 0.00 -17.52 -20.69
C THR A 60 -0.37 -17.95 -19.28
N LYS A 61 0.41 -18.86 -18.67
CA LYS A 61 0.02 -19.54 -17.42
C LYS A 61 -0.26 -18.62 -16.23
N ASP A 62 0.37 -17.47 -16.20
CA ASP A 62 0.31 -16.43 -15.15
C ASP A 62 -0.51 -15.20 -15.56
N GLU A 63 -1.08 -15.21 -16.77
CA GLU A 63 -1.86 -14.09 -17.31
C GLU A 63 -3.32 -14.15 -16.83
N VAL A 64 -3.86 -12.97 -16.51
CA VAL A 64 -5.25 -12.74 -16.14
C VAL A 64 -5.79 -11.61 -17.02
N ILE A 65 -6.69 -11.91 -17.93
CA ILE A 65 -7.29 -10.93 -18.83
C ILE A 65 -8.54 -10.35 -18.17
N VAL A 66 -8.62 -9.04 -18.14
CA VAL A 66 -9.62 -8.27 -17.39
C VAL A 66 -10.20 -7.16 -18.27
N SER A 67 -11.47 -6.86 -18.16
CA SER A 67 -12.10 -5.76 -18.91
C SER A 67 -11.63 -4.38 -18.41
N ASP A 68 -11.57 -3.41 -19.31
CA ASP A 68 -11.33 -2.00 -18.95
C ASP A 68 -12.31 -1.51 -17.87
N LEU A 69 -13.56 -2.00 -17.89
CA LEU A 69 -14.58 -1.66 -16.90
C LEU A 69 -14.14 -2.07 -15.48
N LEU A 70 -13.54 -3.25 -15.32
CA LEU A 70 -13.08 -3.73 -14.02
C LEU A 70 -11.87 -2.91 -13.53
N PHE A 71 -10.97 -2.50 -14.44
CA PHE A 71 -9.88 -1.56 -14.09
C PHE A 71 -10.43 -0.22 -13.58
N GLN A 72 -11.44 0.33 -14.24
CA GLN A 72 -12.10 1.57 -13.82
C GLN A 72 -12.77 1.43 -12.45
N GLU A 73 -13.50 0.33 -12.24
CA GLU A 73 -14.18 0.05 -10.97
C GLU A 73 -13.18 -0.11 -9.81
N CYS A 74 -12.02 -0.72 -10.08
CA CYS A 74 -10.93 -0.84 -9.12
C CYS A 74 -10.08 0.43 -8.99
N CYS A 75 -10.35 1.50 -9.76
CA CYS A 75 -9.53 2.71 -9.83
C CYS A 75 -8.07 2.43 -10.22
N LEU A 76 -7.80 1.36 -10.97
CA LEU A 76 -6.48 1.02 -11.50
C LEU A 76 -6.22 1.74 -12.83
N PRO A 77 -4.96 2.02 -13.20
CA PRO A 77 -4.62 2.46 -14.56
C PRO A 77 -4.91 1.34 -15.56
N ILE A 78 -5.45 1.71 -16.75
CA ILE A 78 -5.74 0.73 -17.81
C ILE A 78 -4.43 0.45 -18.56
N GLU A 79 -3.62 -0.39 -17.95
CA GLU A 79 -2.32 -0.85 -18.46
C GLU A 79 -2.02 -2.25 -17.90
N GLU A 80 -0.99 -2.89 -18.40
CA GLU A 80 -0.53 -4.17 -17.87
C GLU A 80 0.03 -3.97 -16.46
N LEU A 81 -0.46 -4.75 -15.49
CA LEU A 81 -0.06 -4.68 -14.10
C LEU A 81 0.42 -6.04 -13.59
N HIS A 82 1.54 -6.02 -12.86
CA HIS A 82 2.07 -7.21 -12.21
C HIS A 82 1.67 -7.24 -10.75
N PHE A 83 1.05 -8.34 -10.32
CA PHE A 83 0.63 -8.54 -8.93
C PHE A 83 1.10 -9.87 -8.40
N VAL A 84 1.19 -9.95 -7.08
CA VAL A 84 1.20 -11.23 -6.38
C VAL A 84 -0.23 -11.56 -6.00
N ALA A 85 -0.70 -12.76 -6.35
CA ALA A 85 -2.07 -13.17 -6.10
C ALA A 85 -2.15 -14.49 -5.33
N SER A 86 -3.27 -14.65 -4.64
CA SER A 86 -3.65 -15.89 -3.96
C SER A 86 -5.14 -16.17 -4.16
N TYR A 87 -5.52 -17.43 -4.06
CA TYR A 87 -6.92 -17.85 -4.11
C TYR A 87 -7.34 -18.53 -2.81
N SER A 88 -8.41 -18.04 -2.21
CA SER A 88 -9.07 -18.67 -1.06
C SER A 88 -10.27 -19.50 -1.51
N ARG A 89 -10.16 -20.81 -1.32
CA ARG A 89 -11.28 -21.74 -1.62
C ARG A 89 -12.44 -21.61 -0.64
N LYS A 90 -12.19 -21.08 0.56
CA LYS A 90 -13.19 -20.95 1.61
C LYS A 90 -14.27 -19.93 1.25
N ASP A 91 -13.85 -18.83 0.65
CA ASP A 91 -14.69 -17.67 0.31
C ASP A 91 -14.65 -17.33 -1.18
N PHE A 92 -14.11 -18.23 -2.01
CA PHE A 92 -14.05 -18.11 -3.48
C PHE A 92 -13.41 -16.79 -3.93
N THR A 93 -12.36 -16.33 -3.23
CA THR A 93 -11.78 -15.01 -3.44
C THR A 93 -10.38 -15.10 -4.03
N ILE A 94 -10.15 -14.44 -5.17
CA ILE A 94 -8.82 -14.10 -5.67
C ILE A 94 -8.43 -12.78 -5.02
N THR A 95 -7.28 -12.73 -4.33
CA THR A 95 -6.72 -11.50 -3.79
C THR A 95 -5.47 -11.15 -4.58
N ALA A 96 -5.44 -9.96 -5.19
CA ALA A 96 -4.29 -9.43 -5.93
C ALA A 96 -3.76 -8.16 -5.25
N GLY A 97 -2.45 -8.01 -5.17
CA GLY A 97 -1.77 -6.90 -4.49
C GLY A 97 -0.38 -7.30 -4.02
N PRO A 98 0.24 -6.52 -3.12
CA PRO A 98 -0.38 -5.48 -2.28
C PRO A 98 -0.63 -4.15 -2.99
N ILE A 99 -1.58 -3.37 -2.46
CA ILE A 99 -1.78 -1.97 -2.80
C ILE A 99 -1.18 -1.15 -1.65
N ILE A 100 -0.17 -0.35 -1.94
CA ILE A 100 0.57 0.43 -0.93
C ILE A 100 0.39 1.92 -1.19
N GLY A 101 -0.17 2.62 -0.21
CA GLY A 101 -0.29 4.08 -0.24
C GLY A 101 0.78 4.73 0.64
N LEU A 102 1.65 5.56 0.08
CA LEU A 102 2.55 6.43 0.84
C LEU A 102 1.83 7.74 1.15
N MET A 103 1.59 8.00 2.42
CA MET A 103 0.97 9.23 2.88
C MET A 103 2.05 10.23 3.32
N THR A 104 2.06 11.42 2.71
CA THR A 104 3.03 12.47 3.06
C THR A 104 2.43 13.86 2.88
N ASP A 105 3.14 14.87 3.36
CA ASP A 105 2.86 16.28 3.12
C ASP A 105 3.73 16.78 1.96
N PHE A 106 3.09 17.33 0.93
CA PHE A 106 3.74 17.81 -0.28
C PHE A 106 3.00 19.03 -0.87
N ASN A 107 3.62 19.68 -1.85
CA ASN A 107 3.00 20.77 -2.59
C ASN A 107 2.57 20.27 -3.97
N ASP A 108 1.29 20.46 -4.31
CA ASP A 108 0.69 20.09 -5.59
C ASP A 108 0.14 21.27 -6.38
N SER A 109 0.67 22.47 -6.14
CA SER A 109 0.28 23.70 -6.87
C SER A 109 0.91 23.83 -8.26
N GLY A 110 1.86 22.95 -8.63
CA GLY A 110 2.53 22.92 -9.92
C GLY A 110 1.92 21.91 -10.91
N GLU A 111 2.56 21.73 -12.06
CA GLU A 111 2.21 20.69 -13.03
C GLU A 111 2.50 19.27 -12.52
N GLU A 112 3.54 19.13 -11.70
CA GLU A 112 3.89 17.90 -11.01
C GLU A 112 3.96 18.12 -9.51
N PRO A 113 3.66 17.11 -8.68
CA PRO A 113 3.74 17.23 -7.24
C PRO A 113 5.21 17.38 -6.78
N ASP A 114 5.45 18.30 -5.86
CA ASP A 114 6.75 18.41 -5.18
C ASP A 114 6.71 17.63 -3.87
N PHE A 115 7.19 16.40 -3.88
CA PHE A 115 7.33 15.56 -2.69
C PHE A 115 8.51 15.97 -1.78
N ARG A 116 9.11 17.13 -2.04
CA ARG A 116 10.22 17.70 -1.27
C ARG A 116 11.42 16.73 -1.22
N SER A 117 12.01 16.57 -0.05
CA SER A 117 13.21 15.72 0.15
C SER A 117 12.99 14.22 -0.04
N ILE A 118 11.74 13.77 -0.23
CA ILE A 118 11.44 12.33 -0.41
C ILE A 118 11.07 11.96 -1.84
N HIS A 119 11.31 12.84 -2.82
CA HIS A 119 10.92 12.56 -4.21
C HIS A 119 11.62 11.29 -4.74
N SER A 120 12.96 11.21 -4.64
CA SER A 120 13.72 10.02 -5.03
C SER A 120 13.31 8.76 -4.25
N PHE A 121 12.97 8.91 -2.97
CA PHE A 121 12.45 7.80 -2.18
C PHE A 121 11.08 7.30 -2.69
N CYS A 122 10.22 8.19 -3.19
CA CYS A 122 8.96 7.80 -3.82
C CYS A 122 9.20 7.01 -5.11
N ASP A 123 10.17 7.44 -5.94
CA ASP A 123 10.56 6.74 -7.17
C ASP A 123 11.12 5.35 -6.87
N GLU A 124 12.05 5.25 -5.90
CA GLU A 124 12.62 3.97 -5.46
C GLU A 124 11.55 3.01 -4.91
N LEU A 125 10.64 3.51 -4.08
CA LEU A 125 9.53 2.68 -3.56
C LEU A 125 8.59 2.22 -4.66
N HIS A 126 8.27 3.07 -5.63
CA HIS A 126 7.47 2.68 -6.77
C HIS A 126 8.12 1.52 -7.52
N GLU A 127 9.42 1.62 -7.83
CA GLU A 127 10.17 0.57 -8.51
C GLU A 127 10.20 -0.74 -7.71
N VAL A 128 10.53 -0.66 -6.41
CA VAL A 128 10.58 -1.85 -5.54
C VAL A 128 9.21 -2.52 -5.43
N VAL A 129 8.15 -1.77 -5.18
CA VAL A 129 6.80 -2.32 -5.04
C VAL A 129 6.32 -2.95 -6.35
N SER A 130 6.56 -2.29 -7.48
CA SER A 130 6.20 -2.82 -8.81
C SER A 130 6.95 -4.11 -9.12
N ASN A 131 8.26 -4.15 -8.87
CA ASN A 131 9.09 -5.35 -9.06
C ASN A 131 8.69 -6.52 -8.15
N MET A 132 8.13 -6.22 -6.97
CA MET A 132 7.60 -7.23 -6.04
C MET A 132 6.15 -7.65 -6.35
N GLY A 133 5.55 -7.14 -7.40
CA GLY A 133 4.18 -7.44 -7.79
C GLY A 133 3.13 -6.76 -6.92
N GLY A 134 3.27 -5.45 -6.73
CA GLY A 134 2.33 -4.60 -6.04
C GLY A 134 2.02 -3.31 -6.79
N PHE A 135 1.09 -2.53 -6.28
CA PHE A 135 0.73 -1.23 -6.82
C PHE A 135 1.00 -0.13 -5.78
N PHE A 136 1.69 0.92 -6.19
CA PHE A 136 2.14 2.00 -5.34
C PHE A 136 1.64 3.36 -5.80
N TYR A 137 1.29 4.22 -4.85
CA TYR A 137 0.96 5.61 -5.09
C TYR A 137 1.27 6.49 -3.87
N VAL A 138 1.41 7.79 -4.11
CA VAL A 138 1.61 8.81 -3.08
C VAL A 138 0.33 9.63 -2.94
N PHE A 139 -0.08 9.96 -1.72
CA PHE A 139 -1.28 10.73 -1.47
C PHE A 139 -1.17 11.65 -0.25
N HIS A 140 -2.01 12.68 -0.19
CA HIS A 140 -2.21 13.51 0.99
C HIS A 140 -3.44 13.02 1.75
N PHE A 141 -3.43 13.01 3.09
CA PHE A 141 -4.57 12.49 3.87
C PHE A 141 -5.89 13.21 3.59
N GLN A 142 -5.85 14.47 3.13
CA GLN A 142 -7.03 15.23 2.73
C GLN A 142 -7.65 14.73 1.41
N ASP A 143 -6.91 13.99 0.60
CA ASP A 143 -7.42 13.38 -0.63
C ASP A 143 -8.31 12.14 -0.38
N PHE A 144 -8.42 11.71 0.89
CA PHE A 144 -9.32 10.64 1.30
C PHE A 144 -10.68 11.23 1.71
N ILE A 145 -11.69 11.06 0.86
CA ILE A 145 -13.02 11.62 1.05
C ILE A 145 -14.07 10.52 0.95
N GLN A 146 -14.77 10.25 2.05
CA GLN A 146 -15.92 9.30 2.10
C GLN A 146 -15.63 7.91 1.52
N GLY A 147 -14.42 7.41 1.69
CA GLY A 147 -14.02 6.10 1.17
C GLY A 147 -13.51 6.10 -0.27
N SER A 148 -13.41 7.26 -0.89
CA SER A 148 -12.69 7.47 -2.15
C SER A 148 -11.34 8.10 -1.88
N LEU A 149 -10.35 7.76 -2.69
CA LEU A 149 -8.99 8.27 -2.55
C LEU A 149 -8.46 8.76 -3.90
N GLN A 150 -7.86 9.94 -3.89
CA GLN A 150 -7.04 10.45 -4.99
C GLN A 150 -5.57 10.27 -4.62
N GLY A 151 -4.75 9.85 -5.58
CA GLY A 151 -3.33 9.67 -5.35
C GLY A 151 -2.52 9.92 -6.61
N TYR A 152 -1.22 10.10 -6.44
CA TYR A 152 -0.26 10.27 -7.52
C TYR A 152 0.36 8.92 -7.85
N CYS A 153 0.17 8.46 -9.09
CA CYS A 153 0.80 7.27 -9.65
C CYS A 153 1.89 7.70 -10.64
N LEU A 154 3.02 6.98 -10.63
CA LEU A 154 4.08 7.19 -11.62
C LEU A 154 3.69 6.52 -12.93
N GLN A 155 3.51 7.31 -13.99
CA GLN A 155 3.19 6.83 -15.34
C GLN A 155 4.09 7.53 -16.35
N ASN A 156 4.81 6.78 -17.18
CA ASN A 156 5.74 7.31 -18.18
C ASN A 156 6.75 8.33 -17.59
N GLY A 157 7.24 8.08 -16.38
CA GLY A 157 8.20 8.93 -15.68
C GLY A 157 7.61 10.21 -15.07
N LYS A 158 6.28 10.33 -15.00
CA LYS A 158 5.58 11.48 -14.40
C LYS A 158 4.59 11.04 -13.33
N TRP A 159 4.52 11.80 -12.25
CA TRP A 159 3.53 11.59 -11.18
C TRP A 159 2.20 12.23 -11.55
N ILE A 160 1.18 11.41 -11.82
CA ILE A 160 -0.14 11.85 -12.30
C ILE A 160 -1.19 11.60 -11.22
N LYS A 161 -1.95 12.65 -10.86
CA LYS A 161 -3.07 12.56 -9.90
C LYS A 161 -4.27 11.87 -10.56
N ARG A 162 -4.80 10.87 -9.87
CA ARG A 162 -5.95 10.10 -10.33
C ARG A 162 -6.67 9.41 -9.17
N PRO A 163 -7.91 8.91 -9.38
CA PRO A 163 -8.53 7.96 -8.46
C PRO A 163 -7.65 6.72 -8.31
N VAL A 164 -7.47 6.25 -7.06
CA VAL A 164 -6.67 5.07 -6.74
C VAL A 164 -7.45 4.10 -5.84
N PRO A 165 -7.14 2.78 -5.88
CA PRO A 165 -7.78 1.83 -4.99
C PRO A 165 -7.47 2.12 -3.53
N LEU A 166 -8.39 1.81 -2.62
CA LEU A 166 -8.09 1.86 -1.19
C LEU A 166 -6.95 0.88 -0.86
N PRO A 167 -5.93 1.33 -0.12
CA PRO A 167 -4.69 0.58 0.02
C PRO A 167 -4.84 -0.61 0.98
N SER A 168 -4.03 -1.63 0.78
CA SER A 168 -3.86 -2.74 1.73
C SER A 168 -3.23 -2.26 3.03
N VAL A 169 -2.30 -1.30 2.90
CA VAL A 169 -1.56 -0.66 3.99
C VAL A 169 -1.18 0.77 3.60
N ILE A 170 -1.17 1.68 4.57
CA ILE A 170 -0.64 3.03 4.43
C ILE A 170 0.72 3.11 5.11
N TYR A 171 1.70 3.66 4.41
CA TYR A 171 2.96 4.08 5.01
C TYR A 171 2.91 5.58 5.30
N ASN A 172 2.93 5.96 6.58
CA ASN A 172 2.94 7.36 7.00
C ASN A 172 4.35 7.93 6.95
N ARG A 173 4.54 8.98 6.13
CA ARG A 173 5.77 9.77 5.97
C ARG A 173 5.50 11.26 6.12
N ILE A 174 4.47 11.64 6.87
CA ILE A 174 4.22 13.04 7.20
C ILE A 174 5.36 13.53 8.11
N HIS A 175 5.96 14.66 7.75
CA HIS A 175 7.06 15.26 8.50
C HIS A 175 6.57 16.30 9.54
N SER A 176 5.37 16.85 9.33
CA SER A 176 4.80 17.88 10.19
C SER A 176 4.12 17.29 11.42
N ARG A 177 4.74 17.44 12.59
CA ARG A 177 4.14 17.05 13.88
C ARG A 177 2.84 17.78 14.17
N MET A 178 2.76 19.07 13.76
CA MET A 178 1.53 19.85 13.90
C MET A 178 0.39 19.26 13.07
N LEU A 179 0.71 18.79 11.86
CA LEU A 179 -0.28 18.16 10.99
C LEU A 179 -0.79 16.85 11.58
N GLU A 180 0.11 16.00 12.09
CA GLU A 180 -0.27 14.74 12.76
C GLU A 180 -1.10 14.96 14.03
N ALA A 181 -0.87 16.06 14.75
CA ALA A 181 -1.63 16.43 15.94
C ALA A 181 -2.98 17.09 15.62
N SER A 182 -3.24 17.44 14.37
CA SER A 182 -4.47 18.14 13.98
C SER A 182 -5.70 17.25 14.12
N SER A 183 -6.85 17.87 14.46
CA SER A 183 -8.14 17.18 14.53
C SER A 183 -8.56 16.54 13.21
N ALA A 184 -8.21 17.18 12.08
CA ALA A 184 -8.47 16.67 10.74
C ALA A 184 -7.72 15.35 10.49
N PHE A 185 -6.43 15.28 10.86
CA PHE A 185 -5.64 14.05 10.74
C PHE A 185 -6.16 12.93 11.66
N GLN A 186 -6.54 13.25 12.90
CA GLN A 186 -7.11 12.27 13.81
C GLN A 186 -8.47 11.75 13.31
N SER A 187 -9.30 12.61 12.73
CA SER A 187 -10.56 12.19 12.10
C SER A 187 -10.32 11.27 10.89
N PHE A 188 -9.31 11.58 10.08
CA PHE A 188 -8.87 10.69 8.99
C PHE A 188 -8.43 9.33 9.52
N LYS A 189 -7.56 9.26 10.52
CA LYS A 189 -7.13 7.99 11.15
C LYS A 189 -8.31 7.16 11.66
N ASN A 190 -9.28 7.80 12.31
CA ASN A 190 -10.49 7.13 12.77
C ASN A 190 -11.34 6.60 11.61
N SER A 191 -11.34 7.28 10.45
CA SER A 191 -12.04 6.78 9.27
C SER A 191 -11.40 5.53 8.69
N LEU A 192 -10.07 5.38 8.74
CA LEU A 192 -9.36 4.20 8.25
C LEU A 192 -9.75 2.91 8.98
N ILE A 193 -10.14 3.02 10.25
CA ILE A 193 -10.62 1.87 11.06
C ILE A 193 -11.86 1.25 10.39
N LYS A 194 -12.78 2.06 9.86
CA LYS A 194 -13.99 1.58 9.18
C LYS A 194 -13.68 0.73 7.93
N TYR A 195 -12.56 1.03 7.27
CA TYR A 195 -12.11 0.33 6.07
C TYR A 195 -11.08 -0.76 6.39
N ASN A 196 -10.76 -0.95 7.69
CA ASN A 196 -9.74 -1.91 8.13
C ASN A 196 -8.40 -1.72 7.39
N ILE A 197 -7.95 -0.46 7.27
CA ILE A 197 -6.68 -0.09 6.63
C ILE A 197 -5.63 0.13 7.72
N PRO A 198 -4.61 -0.74 7.85
CA PRO A 198 -3.51 -0.54 8.77
C PRO A 198 -2.61 0.61 8.32
N VAL A 199 -2.07 1.33 9.31
CA VAL A 199 -1.09 2.39 9.09
C VAL A 199 0.24 1.96 9.69
N PHE A 200 1.27 1.83 8.85
CA PHE A 200 2.64 1.62 9.27
C PHE A 200 3.27 2.98 9.59
N ASN A 201 4.11 3.04 10.62
CA ASN A 201 4.68 4.28 11.15
C ASN A 201 3.57 5.29 11.52
N ASP A 202 2.64 4.86 12.35
CA ASP A 202 1.35 5.50 12.59
C ASP A 202 1.43 6.86 13.28
N ARG A 203 2.59 7.21 13.87
CA ARG A 203 2.88 8.50 14.50
C ARG A 203 4.37 8.76 14.60
N PHE A 204 4.71 10.02 14.75
CA PHE A 204 6.07 10.43 15.09
C PHE A 204 6.40 10.02 16.54
N LEU A 205 7.45 9.21 16.70
CA LEU A 205 8.00 8.84 18.00
C LEU A 205 9.18 9.75 18.36
N SER A 206 9.17 10.33 19.55
CA SER A 206 10.34 11.05 20.05
C SER A 206 11.50 10.09 20.33
N LYS A 207 12.75 10.59 20.26
CA LYS A 207 13.92 9.76 20.61
C LYS A 207 13.81 9.15 22.00
N LYS A 208 13.23 9.89 22.97
CA LYS A 208 12.98 9.40 24.32
C LYS A 208 11.99 8.24 24.35
N GLU A 209 10.87 8.34 23.59
CA GLU A 209 9.90 7.25 23.51
C GLU A 209 10.51 6.00 22.88
N VAL A 210 11.25 6.16 21.78
CA VAL A 210 11.95 5.04 21.13
C VAL A 210 12.93 4.39 22.09
N HIS A 211 13.76 5.18 22.78
CA HIS A 211 14.70 4.66 23.78
C HIS A 211 13.98 3.89 24.88
N ASN A 212 12.91 4.46 25.46
CA ASN A 212 12.17 3.80 26.53
C ASN A 212 11.53 2.50 26.10
N LEU A 213 10.95 2.45 24.87
CA LEU A 213 10.38 1.23 24.31
C LEU A 213 11.46 0.14 24.12
N LEU A 214 12.60 0.50 23.55
CA LEU A 214 13.70 -0.45 23.36
C LEU A 214 14.32 -0.88 24.70
N PHE A 215 14.42 0.03 25.67
CA PHE A 215 14.96 -0.26 26.99
C PHE A 215 14.05 -1.20 27.81
N SER A 216 12.75 -1.22 27.54
CA SER A 216 11.82 -2.18 28.18
C SER A 216 12.01 -3.62 27.70
N GLU A 217 12.78 -3.85 26.64
CA GLU A 217 13.09 -5.16 26.07
C GLU A 217 14.49 -5.59 26.54
N ASP A 218 14.60 -6.54 27.46
CA ASP A 218 15.86 -6.96 28.09
C ASP A 218 16.97 -7.30 27.10
N HIS A 219 16.61 -7.94 25.98
CA HIS A 219 17.56 -8.33 24.94
C HIS A 219 18.11 -7.13 24.12
N MET A 220 17.44 -5.96 24.18
CA MET A 220 17.84 -4.74 23.49
C MET A 220 18.75 -3.85 24.32
N GLN A 221 18.68 -3.96 25.64
CA GLN A 221 19.45 -3.08 26.56
C GLN A 221 20.96 -3.04 26.29
N PRO A 222 21.65 -4.16 25.98
CA PRO A 222 23.09 -4.16 25.71
C PRO A 222 23.48 -3.37 24.45
N TYR A 223 22.54 -3.11 23.56
CA TYR A 223 22.77 -2.39 22.29
C TYR A 223 22.39 -0.93 22.34
N LEU A 224 21.79 -0.47 23.45
CA LEU A 224 21.39 0.92 23.60
C LEU A 224 22.53 1.78 24.12
N PRO A 225 22.73 2.98 23.56
CA PRO A 225 23.68 3.93 24.11
C PRO A 225 23.22 4.44 25.48
N ASP A 226 24.17 4.78 26.35
CA ASP A 226 23.87 5.50 27.58
C ASP A 226 23.17 6.83 27.22
N SER A 227 21.94 7.01 27.73
CA SER A 227 21.08 8.12 27.30
C SER A 227 20.40 8.77 28.51
N ALA A 228 20.38 10.07 28.53
CA ALA A 228 19.74 10.85 29.59
C ALA A 228 19.02 12.10 29.03
N ILE A 229 18.11 12.65 29.82
CA ILE A 229 17.47 13.92 29.48
C ILE A 229 18.49 15.01 29.68
N ALA A 230 18.69 15.84 28.66
CA ALA A 230 19.69 16.93 28.71
C ALA A 230 19.26 18.03 29.69
N ASP A 231 20.03 18.17 30.77
CA ASP A 231 20.08 19.32 31.66
C ASP A 231 21.56 19.65 31.96
N GLU A 232 21.82 20.76 32.60
CA GLU A 232 23.21 21.23 32.80
C GLU A 232 24.05 20.21 33.59
N GLN A 233 23.49 19.57 34.61
CA GLN A 233 24.21 18.62 35.43
C GLN A 233 24.45 17.31 34.67
N THR A 234 23.43 16.79 34.03
CA THR A 234 23.50 15.56 33.22
C THR A 234 24.53 15.70 32.09
N ILE A 235 24.58 16.86 31.43
CA ILE A 235 25.58 17.13 30.37
C ILE A 235 27.00 17.05 30.97
N LYS A 236 27.26 17.69 32.14
CA LYS A 236 28.56 17.64 32.79
C LYS A 236 28.96 16.22 33.18
N ASP A 237 28.03 15.45 33.73
CA ASP A 237 28.26 14.06 34.13
C ASP A 237 28.50 13.13 32.93
N MET A 238 27.80 13.34 31.81
CA MET A 238 28.02 12.61 30.58
C MET A 238 29.36 12.94 29.91
N LEU A 239 29.75 14.24 29.89
CA LEU A 239 31.06 14.67 29.39
C LEU A 239 32.23 14.15 30.23
N ALA A 240 32.02 13.91 31.53
CA ALA A 240 33.03 13.30 32.39
C ALA A 240 33.26 11.82 32.08
N ARG A 241 32.25 11.13 31.59
CA ARG A 241 32.27 9.68 31.31
C ARG A 241 32.54 9.35 29.85
N HIS A 242 32.14 10.20 28.93
CA HIS A 242 32.20 9.99 27.49
C HIS A 242 33.00 11.09 26.79
N ARG A 243 33.77 10.72 25.76
CA ARG A 243 34.54 11.70 24.95
C ARG A 243 33.68 12.50 23.98
N LEU A 244 32.53 11.94 23.61
CA LEU A 244 31.55 12.54 22.70
C LEU A 244 30.14 12.27 23.26
N ILE A 245 29.30 13.26 23.14
CA ILE A 245 27.89 13.19 23.54
C ILE A 245 27.02 13.39 22.31
#